data_7bebef7d9afb83aee508e080eeea8a82
#
_entry.id   7bebef7d9afb83aee508e080eeea8a82
#
_cell.length_a   1.000
_cell.length_b   1.000
_cell.length_c   1.000
_cell.angle_alpha   90.00
_cell.angle_beta   90.00
_cell.angle_gamma   90.00
#
_symmetry.space_group_name_H-M   'P 1'
#
loop_
_entity.id
_entity.type
_entity.pdbx_description
1 polymer ?
#
loop_
_entity_poly.entity_id
_entity_poly.type
_entity_poly.pdbx_seq_one_letter_code
_entity_poly.pdbx_strand_id
1 'polypeptide(L)'
;MSSSLDIPDPNFILLSSDQVKFPVHKPVLAMSSPFFKDLLSLCQPLDAELVDGLPFVQLSEDAALLNSLVSLLYPIPPIIPGSYEQVFALLAACQKYDMASIQSHIRAEIERGTFPAPAKAQAFRAYAIANSMSLSVEMERAALLTLGQPMTLEHLGDELRSFKGQAIYDLIRYRAVAASNNSKRKGNNKSNERRRLASGRRQ
;
A
#
# COMPACT_ATOMS: atom_id res chain seq x y z
N MET A 1 11.93 -15.89 19.06
CA MET A 1 11.08 -14.97 19.85
C MET A 1 9.64 -15.17 19.43
N SER A 2 8.67 -15.03 20.30
CA SER A 2 7.24 -15.13 19.95
C SER A 2 6.69 -13.76 19.57
N SER A 3 5.62 -13.74 18.74
CA SER A 3 4.90 -12.50 18.44
C SER A 3 4.28 -11.91 19.71
N SER A 4 3.94 -10.60 19.65
CA SER A 4 3.21 -9.95 20.74
C SER A 4 1.71 -10.30 20.77
N LEU A 5 1.23 -11.06 19.78
CA LEU A 5 -0.17 -11.45 19.65
C LEU A 5 -0.40 -12.77 20.38
N ASP A 6 -1.27 -12.75 21.38
CA ASP A 6 -1.73 -13.95 22.10
C ASP A 6 -2.98 -14.50 21.41
N ILE A 7 -2.78 -15.50 20.55
CA ILE A 7 -3.85 -16.18 19.80
C ILE A 7 -4.07 -17.55 20.43
N PRO A 8 -5.25 -17.81 21.02
CA PRO A 8 -5.52 -19.09 21.69
C PRO A 8 -5.64 -20.24 20.69
N ASP A 9 -5.22 -21.44 21.08
CA ASP A 9 -5.36 -22.71 20.34
C ASP A 9 -4.91 -22.64 18.86
N PRO A 10 -3.72 -22.11 18.54
CA PRO A 10 -3.24 -22.04 17.18
C PRO A 10 -2.98 -23.43 16.62
N ASN A 11 -3.15 -23.60 15.30
CA ASN A 11 -2.88 -24.87 14.63
C ASN A 11 -1.92 -24.74 13.43
N PHE A 12 -1.29 -23.55 13.29
CA PHE A 12 -0.30 -23.25 12.27
C PHE A 12 0.62 -22.11 12.71
N ILE A 13 1.82 -22.04 12.16
CA ILE A 13 2.77 -20.95 12.43
C ILE A 13 3.16 -20.26 11.12
N LEU A 14 3.06 -18.93 11.09
CA LEU A 14 3.78 -18.11 10.14
C LEU A 14 5.14 -17.74 10.76
N LEU A 15 6.23 -18.01 10.06
CA LEU A 15 7.58 -17.70 10.50
C LEU A 15 8.09 -16.52 9.68
N SER A 16 8.47 -15.43 10.32
CA SER A 16 9.01 -14.24 9.64
C SER A 16 10.43 -14.49 9.12
N SER A 17 10.93 -13.61 8.26
CA SER A 17 12.30 -13.67 7.75
C SER A 17 13.36 -13.54 8.87
N ASP A 18 13.02 -12.83 9.93
CA ASP A 18 13.83 -12.66 11.16
C ASP A 18 13.50 -13.66 12.25
N GLN A 19 12.89 -14.82 11.88
CA GLN A 19 12.66 -15.99 12.72
C GLN A 19 11.72 -15.76 13.93
N VAL A 20 10.84 -14.78 13.85
CA VAL A 20 9.76 -14.59 14.83
C VAL A 20 8.56 -15.44 14.47
N LYS A 21 8.01 -16.16 15.45
CA LYS A 21 6.88 -17.07 15.28
C LYS A 21 5.57 -16.33 15.48
N PHE A 22 4.64 -16.50 14.55
CA PHE A 22 3.27 -16.00 14.60
C PHE A 22 2.30 -17.18 14.61
N PRO A 23 1.86 -17.63 15.79
CA PRO A 23 0.83 -18.67 15.90
C PRO A 23 -0.48 -18.16 15.30
N VAL A 24 -1.13 -18.95 14.44
CA VAL A 24 -2.34 -18.57 13.71
C VAL A 24 -3.26 -19.76 13.49
N HIS A 25 -4.47 -19.51 12.96
CA HIS A 25 -5.42 -20.54 12.59
C HIS A 25 -5.48 -20.73 11.07
N LYS A 26 -5.29 -21.96 10.58
CA LYS A 26 -5.45 -22.32 9.17
C LYS A 26 -6.78 -21.83 8.57
N PRO A 27 -7.95 -21.99 9.22
CA PRO A 27 -9.21 -21.48 8.68
C PRO A 27 -9.22 -19.97 8.49
N VAL A 28 -8.64 -19.18 9.40
CA VAL A 28 -8.58 -17.72 9.32
C VAL A 28 -7.72 -17.30 8.13
N LEU A 29 -6.55 -17.92 7.93
CA LEU A 29 -5.71 -17.68 6.78
C LEU A 29 -6.42 -18.04 5.47
N ALA A 30 -7.04 -19.22 5.40
CA ALA A 30 -7.72 -19.69 4.20
C ALA A 30 -8.95 -18.84 3.81
N MET A 31 -9.66 -18.27 4.80
CA MET A 31 -10.78 -17.36 4.56
C MET A 31 -10.32 -15.99 4.06
N SER A 32 -9.15 -15.54 4.52
CA SER A 32 -8.63 -14.20 4.23
C SER A 32 -7.82 -14.14 2.94
N SER A 33 -7.37 -15.28 2.42
CA SER A 33 -6.41 -15.36 1.33
C SER A 33 -6.58 -16.64 0.50
N PRO A 34 -6.95 -16.54 -0.78
CA PRO A 34 -6.89 -17.65 -1.73
C PRO A 34 -5.51 -18.29 -1.81
N PHE A 35 -4.44 -17.48 -1.79
CA PHE A 35 -3.06 -18.00 -1.76
C PHE A 35 -2.82 -18.95 -0.57
N PHE A 36 -3.18 -18.53 0.64
CA PHE A 36 -3.03 -19.41 1.81
C PHE A 36 -3.99 -20.59 1.79
N LYS A 37 -5.19 -20.43 1.25
CA LYS A 37 -6.13 -21.54 1.05
C LYS A 37 -5.51 -22.63 0.19
N ASP A 38 -4.91 -22.26 -0.93
CA ASP A 38 -4.27 -23.20 -1.84
C ASP A 38 -3.02 -23.81 -1.21
N LEU A 39 -2.16 -23.01 -0.58
CA LEU A 39 -0.98 -23.47 0.14
C LEU A 39 -1.32 -24.52 1.21
N LEU A 40 -2.35 -24.25 2.01
CA LEU A 40 -2.78 -25.13 3.11
C LEU A 40 -3.51 -26.40 2.63
N SER A 41 -3.98 -26.42 1.39
CA SER A 41 -4.58 -27.62 0.75
C SER A 41 -3.54 -28.61 0.25
N LEU A 42 -2.28 -28.18 0.08
CA LEU A 42 -1.20 -29.08 -0.33
C LEU A 42 -0.92 -30.10 0.78
N CYS A 43 -0.81 -31.36 0.39
CA CYS A 43 -0.44 -32.43 1.30
C CYS A 43 0.96 -32.15 1.86
N GLN A 44 1.07 -32.06 3.18
CA GLN A 44 2.38 -32.00 3.83
C GLN A 44 2.99 -33.41 3.86
N PRO A 45 4.30 -33.56 3.59
CA PRO A 45 5.01 -34.84 3.80
C PRO A 45 4.85 -35.34 5.23
N LEU A 46 4.84 -36.65 5.41
CA LEU A 46 4.71 -37.28 6.73
C LEU A 46 5.86 -36.92 7.69
N ASP A 47 6.99 -36.53 7.15
CA ASP A 47 8.24 -36.09 7.78
C ASP A 47 8.47 -34.58 7.68
N ALA A 48 7.39 -33.80 7.50
CA ALA A 48 7.52 -32.34 7.49
C ALA A 48 8.06 -31.81 8.82
N GLU A 49 9.00 -30.89 8.73
CA GLU A 49 9.53 -30.20 9.90
C GLU A 49 8.41 -29.41 10.62
N LEU A 50 8.43 -29.46 11.95
CA LEU A 50 7.47 -28.75 12.79
C LEU A 50 8.18 -27.69 13.64
N VAL A 51 7.51 -26.59 13.88
CA VAL A 51 7.93 -25.59 14.86
C VAL A 51 6.96 -25.58 16.02
N ASP A 52 7.48 -25.80 17.23
CA ASP A 52 6.69 -25.98 18.44
C ASP A 52 5.57 -27.04 18.31
N GLY A 53 5.82 -28.10 17.54
CA GLY A 53 4.85 -29.16 17.29
C GLY A 53 3.77 -28.81 16.27
N LEU A 54 3.82 -27.63 15.65
CA LEU A 54 2.87 -27.18 14.64
C LEU A 54 3.51 -27.06 13.25
N PRO A 55 2.75 -27.34 12.19
CA PRO A 55 3.19 -27.06 10.84
C PRO A 55 3.37 -25.56 10.63
N PHE A 56 4.31 -25.19 9.79
CA PHE A 56 4.64 -23.78 9.56
C PHE A 56 4.93 -23.47 8.09
N VAL A 57 4.95 -22.20 7.77
CA VAL A 57 5.51 -21.65 6.54
C VAL A 57 6.38 -20.46 6.86
N GLN A 58 7.55 -20.38 6.23
CA GLN A 58 8.43 -19.24 6.34
C GLN A 58 8.06 -18.22 5.25
N LEU A 59 7.85 -16.97 5.68
CA LEU A 59 7.55 -15.84 4.82
C LEU A 59 8.77 -14.92 4.68
N SER A 60 8.82 -14.11 3.63
CA SER A 60 9.92 -13.18 3.39
C SER A 60 9.78 -11.88 4.17
N GLU A 61 8.64 -11.63 4.76
CA GLU A 61 8.30 -10.44 5.54
C GLU A 61 8.93 -10.52 6.93
N ASP A 62 9.33 -9.36 7.47
CA ASP A 62 9.85 -9.26 8.83
C ASP A 62 8.73 -9.33 9.89
N ALA A 63 9.13 -9.44 11.14
CA ALA A 63 8.19 -9.56 12.26
C ALA A 63 7.31 -8.32 12.42
N ALA A 64 7.80 -7.12 12.15
CA ALA A 64 7.04 -5.90 12.30
C ALA A 64 5.87 -5.85 11.31
N LEU A 65 6.12 -6.22 10.05
CA LEU A 65 5.10 -6.29 9.01
C LEU A 65 4.10 -7.40 9.28
N LEU A 66 4.57 -8.62 9.65
CA LEU A 66 3.69 -9.74 9.97
C LEU A 66 2.83 -9.46 11.20
N ASN A 67 3.34 -8.74 12.20
CA ASN A 67 2.57 -8.34 13.37
C ASN A 67 1.38 -7.44 12.98
N SER A 68 1.61 -6.45 12.12
CA SER A 68 0.54 -5.62 11.57
C SER A 68 -0.44 -6.42 10.72
N LEU A 69 0.06 -7.29 9.83
CA LEU A 69 -0.77 -8.12 8.95
C LEU A 69 -1.67 -9.07 9.74
N VAL A 70 -1.09 -9.82 10.68
CA VAL A 70 -1.82 -10.79 11.51
C VAL A 70 -2.84 -10.10 12.39
N SER A 71 -2.54 -8.90 12.95
CA SER A 71 -3.50 -8.16 13.75
C SER A 71 -4.78 -7.78 12.98
N LEU A 72 -4.70 -7.62 11.65
CA LEU A 72 -5.85 -7.35 10.78
C LEU A 72 -6.70 -8.59 10.46
N LEU A 73 -6.20 -9.78 10.76
CA LEU A 73 -6.93 -11.05 10.54
C LEU A 73 -7.86 -11.40 11.69
N TYR A 74 -7.66 -10.81 12.86
CA TYR A 74 -8.36 -11.17 14.09
C TYR A 74 -9.16 -9.99 14.63
N PRO A 75 -10.23 -10.23 15.42
CA PRO A 75 -11.04 -9.18 16.03
C PRO A 75 -10.34 -8.55 17.25
N ILE A 76 -9.13 -8.06 17.06
CA ILE A 76 -8.30 -7.37 18.04
C ILE A 76 -7.95 -5.98 17.53
N PRO A 77 -7.54 -5.03 18.39
CA PRO A 77 -7.08 -3.74 17.93
C PRO A 77 -5.93 -3.88 16.92
N PRO A 78 -6.02 -3.27 15.72
CA PRO A 78 -4.99 -3.39 14.72
C PRO A 78 -3.67 -2.72 15.18
N ILE A 79 -2.56 -3.35 14.87
CA ILE A 79 -1.23 -2.76 15.07
C ILE A 79 -0.95 -1.86 13.89
N ILE A 80 -1.02 -0.55 14.14
CA ILE A 80 -0.90 0.48 13.11
C ILE A 80 0.57 0.69 12.77
N PRO A 81 0.98 0.60 11.48
CA PRO A 81 2.33 0.92 11.06
C PRO A 81 2.72 2.37 11.41
N GLY A 82 3.98 2.60 11.77
CA GLY A 82 4.46 3.92 12.19
C GLY A 82 4.70 4.91 11.05
N SER A 83 4.77 4.45 9.80
CA SER A 83 5.03 5.29 8.63
C SER A 83 4.27 4.81 7.39
N TYR A 84 4.10 5.70 6.40
CA TYR A 84 3.45 5.35 5.13
C TYR A 84 4.25 4.31 4.32
N GLU A 85 5.58 4.26 4.47
CA GLU A 85 6.42 3.24 3.84
C GLU A 85 6.05 1.83 4.36
N GLN A 86 5.84 1.71 5.67
CA GLN A 86 5.38 0.45 6.27
C GLN A 86 3.96 0.10 5.84
N VAL A 87 3.08 1.09 5.68
CA VAL A 87 1.73 0.87 5.13
C VAL A 87 1.82 0.37 3.69
N PHE A 88 2.70 0.92 2.87
CA PHE A 88 2.91 0.45 1.50
C PHE A 88 3.48 -0.98 1.47
N ALA A 89 4.42 -1.30 2.35
CA ALA A 89 4.92 -2.67 2.50
C ALA A 89 3.79 -3.64 2.90
N LEU A 90 2.90 -3.21 3.80
CA LEU A 90 1.74 -4.00 4.21
C LEU A 90 0.75 -4.21 3.05
N LEU A 91 0.48 -3.18 2.25
CA LEU A 91 -0.34 -3.28 1.03
C LEU A 91 0.29 -4.22 -0.01
N ALA A 92 1.61 -4.18 -0.16
CA ALA A 92 2.35 -5.07 -1.07
C ALA A 92 2.29 -6.52 -0.59
N ALA A 93 2.40 -6.79 0.71
CA ALA A 93 2.20 -8.11 1.29
C ALA A 93 0.76 -8.62 1.07
N CYS A 94 -0.25 -7.77 1.25
CA CYS A 94 -1.64 -8.10 0.94
C CYS A 94 -1.82 -8.46 -0.54
N GLN A 95 -1.16 -7.75 -1.45
CA GLN A 95 -1.18 -8.07 -2.88
C GLN A 95 -0.48 -9.40 -3.17
N LYS A 96 0.69 -9.64 -2.58
CA LYS A 96 1.46 -10.88 -2.73
C LYS A 96 0.70 -12.11 -2.26
N TYR A 97 -0.03 -11.99 -1.15
CA TYR A 97 -0.80 -13.08 -0.56
C TYR A 97 -2.29 -13.07 -0.95
N ASP A 98 -2.67 -12.30 -1.97
CA ASP A 98 -4.04 -12.21 -2.49
C ASP A 98 -5.09 -11.93 -1.40
N MET A 99 -4.79 -10.94 -0.55
CA MET A 99 -5.65 -10.49 0.56
C MET A 99 -6.45 -9.23 0.19
N ALA A 100 -7.27 -9.29 -0.86
CA ALA A 100 -7.95 -8.13 -1.43
C ALA A 100 -8.86 -7.38 -0.43
N SER A 101 -9.55 -8.11 0.45
CA SER A 101 -10.43 -7.51 1.47
C SER A 101 -9.63 -6.69 2.49
N ILE A 102 -8.50 -7.23 2.95
CA ILE A 102 -7.61 -6.53 3.90
C ILE A 102 -6.97 -5.32 3.23
N GLN A 103 -6.53 -5.46 1.98
CA GLN A 103 -5.98 -4.36 1.20
C GLN A 103 -6.98 -3.21 1.05
N SER A 104 -8.25 -3.54 0.77
CA SER A 104 -9.33 -2.55 0.70
C SER A 104 -9.61 -1.87 2.04
N HIS A 105 -9.55 -2.64 3.13
CA HIS A 105 -9.70 -2.12 4.50
C HIS A 105 -8.58 -1.13 4.84
N ILE A 106 -7.31 -1.49 4.58
CA ILE A 106 -6.15 -0.61 4.81
C ILE A 106 -6.32 0.71 4.04
N ARG A 107 -6.74 0.66 2.77
CA ARG A 107 -7.00 1.86 1.97
C ARG A 107 -8.08 2.75 2.58
N ALA A 108 -9.15 2.16 3.08
CA ALA A 108 -10.20 2.91 3.78
C ALA A 108 -9.68 3.57 5.08
N GLU A 109 -8.80 2.89 5.83
CA GLU A 109 -8.18 3.45 7.04
C GLU A 109 -7.19 4.59 6.72
N ILE A 110 -6.47 4.52 5.60
CA ILE A 110 -5.66 5.63 5.09
C ILE A 110 -6.55 6.85 4.79
N GLU A 111 -7.70 6.66 4.15
CA GLU A 111 -8.65 7.74 3.83
C GLU A 111 -9.28 8.35 5.08
N ARG A 112 -9.51 7.56 6.12
CA ARG A 112 -10.00 8.04 7.44
C ARG A 112 -8.93 8.75 8.25
N GLY A 113 -7.64 8.66 7.86
CA GLY A 113 -6.51 9.22 8.59
C GLY A 113 -6.06 8.38 9.78
N THR A 114 -6.55 7.15 9.92
CA THR A 114 -6.11 6.20 10.97
C THR A 114 -4.73 5.62 10.65
N PHE A 115 -4.49 5.31 9.38
CA PHE A 115 -3.18 4.83 8.90
C PHE A 115 -2.38 5.97 8.29
N PRO A 116 -1.05 5.98 8.46
CA PRO A 116 -0.18 6.98 7.87
C PRO A 116 -0.30 7.07 6.35
N ALA A 117 -0.35 8.30 5.84
CA ALA A 117 -0.32 8.61 4.42
C ALA A 117 0.85 9.53 4.09
N PRO A 118 1.39 9.50 2.87
CA PRO A 118 2.49 10.37 2.50
C PRO A 118 2.05 11.85 2.51
N ALA A 119 2.83 12.70 3.16
CA ALA A 119 2.65 14.14 3.07
C ALA A 119 3.03 14.65 1.66
N LYS A 120 2.55 15.84 1.29
CA LYS A 120 2.84 16.43 -0.02
C LYS A 120 4.35 16.54 -0.29
N ALA A 121 5.15 16.89 0.72
CA ALA A 121 6.60 16.95 0.59
C ALA A 121 7.26 15.59 0.29
N GLN A 122 6.58 14.49 0.57
CA GLN A 122 7.05 13.12 0.36
C GLN A 122 6.52 12.49 -0.94
N ALA A 123 5.79 13.26 -1.76
CA ALA A 123 5.04 12.73 -2.89
C ALA A 123 5.91 11.99 -3.92
N PHE A 124 7.09 12.50 -4.24
CA PHE A 124 8.00 11.84 -5.19
C PHE A 124 8.55 10.53 -4.62
N ARG A 125 8.92 10.53 -3.34
CA ARG A 125 9.36 9.33 -2.64
C ARG A 125 8.25 8.28 -2.57
N ALA A 126 7.05 8.69 -2.19
CA ALA A 126 5.89 7.80 -2.15
C ALA A 126 5.59 7.19 -3.53
N TYR A 127 5.71 7.98 -4.61
CA TYR A 127 5.56 7.48 -5.97
C TYR A 127 6.62 6.43 -6.32
N ALA A 128 7.90 6.69 -5.96
CA ALA A 128 9.00 5.76 -6.21
C ALA A 128 8.78 4.42 -5.48
N ILE A 129 8.42 4.48 -4.20
CA ILE A 129 8.18 3.29 -3.37
C ILE A 129 6.96 2.51 -3.90
N ALA A 130 5.84 3.19 -4.19
CA ALA A 130 4.66 2.54 -4.74
C ALA A 130 4.96 1.88 -6.10
N ASN A 131 5.77 2.51 -6.95
CA ASN A 131 6.21 1.93 -8.22
C ASN A 131 7.07 0.68 -8.01
N SER A 132 8.06 0.71 -7.10
CA SER A 132 8.91 -0.44 -6.82
C SER A 132 8.13 -1.65 -6.30
N MET A 133 7.04 -1.41 -5.58
CA MET A 133 6.14 -2.41 -5.02
C MET A 133 4.96 -2.77 -5.95
N SER A 134 4.89 -2.17 -7.15
CA SER A 134 3.79 -2.39 -8.11
C SER A 134 2.40 -2.04 -7.55
N LEU A 135 2.31 -1.06 -6.66
CA LEU A 135 1.07 -0.57 -6.05
C LEU A 135 0.44 0.52 -6.92
N SER A 136 -0.34 0.15 -7.92
CA SER A 136 -0.88 1.08 -8.93
C SER A 136 -1.75 2.20 -8.34
N VAL A 137 -2.60 1.90 -7.36
CA VAL A 137 -3.48 2.88 -6.71
C VAL A 137 -2.68 3.90 -5.91
N GLU A 138 -1.71 3.45 -5.13
CA GLU A 138 -0.84 4.29 -4.31
C GLU A 138 0.09 5.14 -5.20
N MET A 139 0.55 4.58 -6.31
CA MET A 139 1.32 5.28 -7.33
C MET A 139 0.52 6.44 -7.95
N GLU A 140 -0.74 6.20 -8.33
CA GLU A 140 -1.62 7.24 -8.87
C GLU A 140 -1.90 8.34 -7.84
N ARG A 141 -2.20 7.97 -6.59
CA ARG A 141 -2.40 8.93 -5.48
C ARG A 141 -1.15 9.77 -5.24
N ALA A 142 0.02 9.15 -5.21
CA ALA A 142 1.29 9.87 -5.06
C ALA A 142 1.58 10.78 -6.25
N ALA A 143 1.29 10.35 -7.48
CA ALA A 143 1.42 11.19 -8.67
C ALA A 143 0.55 12.46 -8.58
N LEU A 144 -0.68 12.34 -8.09
CA LEU A 144 -1.57 13.49 -7.82
C LEU A 144 -0.94 14.47 -6.82
N LEU A 145 -0.32 13.98 -5.75
CA LEU A 145 0.34 14.82 -4.75
C LEU A 145 1.55 15.57 -5.32
N THR A 146 2.18 15.08 -6.40
CA THR A 146 3.29 15.80 -7.06
C THR A 146 2.83 17.01 -7.88
N LEU A 147 1.52 17.13 -8.18
CA LEU A 147 1.01 18.24 -8.98
C LEU A 147 1.20 19.59 -8.26
N GLY A 148 1.74 20.56 -8.99
CA GLY A 148 2.05 21.87 -8.44
C GLY A 148 3.35 21.97 -7.64
N GLN A 149 4.12 20.88 -7.54
CA GLN A 149 5.48 20.90 -6.99
C GLN A 149 6.50 21.04 -8.12
N PRO A 150 7.62 21.76 -7.92
CA PRO A 150 8.70 21.77 -8.89
C PRO A 150 9.35 20.38 -8.97
N MET A 151 9.70 19.97 -10.18
CA MET A 151 10.40 18.71 -10.42
C MET A 151 11.89 19.03 -10.54
N THR A 152 12.52 19.37 -9.42
CA THR A 152 13.95 19.68 -9.35
C THR A 152 14.70 18.50 -8.69
N LEU A 153 16.01 18.45 -8.89
CA LEU A 153 16.86 17.45 -8.25
C LEU A 153 16.76 17.49 -6.72
N GLU A 154 16.54 18.68 -6.14
CA GLU A 154 16.35 18.85 -4.69
C GLU A 154 15.08 18.16 -4.18
N HIS A 155 13.99 18.18 -4.98
CA HIS A 155 12.72 17.54 -4.62
C HIS A 155 12.68 16.05 -4.94
N LEU A 156 13.46 15.62 -5.93
CA LEU A 156 13.56 14.21 -6.34
C LEU A 156 14.59 13.46 -5.50
N GLY A 157 15.61 14.17 -5.00
CA GLY A 157 16.63 13.64 -4.10
C GLY A 157 17.29 12.34 -4.60
N ASP A 158 17.72 11.51 -3.66
CA ASP A 158 18.26 10.18 -3.94
C ASP A 158 17.21 9.19 -4.49
N GLU A 159 15.94 9.54 -4.40
CA GLU A 159 14.82 8.73 -4.89
C GLU A 159 14.90 8.52 -6.42
N LEU A 160 15.52 9.45 -7.16
CA LEU A 160 15.79 9.28 -8.60
C LEU A 160 16.57 8.01 -8.91
N ARG A 161 17.44 7.57 -7.99
CA ARG A 161 18.24 6.34 -8.17
C ARG A 161 17.38 5.08 -8.11
N SER A 162 16.24 5.17 -7.42
CA SER A 162 15.28 4.07 -7.24
C SER A 162 14.26 3.98 -8.38
N PHE A 163 14.13 5.05 -9.19
CA PHE A 163 13.17 5.07 -10.29
C PHE A 163 13.63 4.21 -11.46
N LYS A 164 12.75 3.35 -11.94
CA LYS A 164 12.88 2.78 -13.29
C LYS A 164 12.59 3.90 -14.30
N GLY A 165 13.37 3.99 -15.38
CA GLY A 165 13.21 5.04 -16.40
C GLY A 165 11.77 5.19 -16.91
N GLN A 166 11.02 4.08 -17.04
CA GLN A 166 9.61 4.08 -17.41
C GLN A 166 8.75 4.83 -16.40
N ALA A 167 8.97 4.65 -15.10
CA ALA A 167 8.19 5.32 -14.05
C ALA A 167 8.38 6.85 -14.06
N ILE A 168 9.60 7.30 -14.33
CA ILE A 168 9.88 8.76 -14.50
C ILE A 168 9.12 9.29 -15.72
N TYR A 169 9.19 8.58 -16.84
CA TYR A 169 8.48 8.97 -18.06
C TYR A 169 6.97 9.06 -17.81
N ASP A 170 6.38 8.06 -17.17
CA ASP A 170 4.94 8.01 -16.88
C ASP A 170 4.52 9.15 -15.94
N LEU A 171 5.33 9.46 -14.93
CA LEU A 171 5.09 10.59 -14.03
C LEU A 171 5.15 11.94 -14.77
N ILE A 172 6.17 12.15 -15.61
CA ILE A 172 6.31 13.37 -16.42
C ILE A 172 5.11 13.52 -17.35
N ARG A 173 4.73 12.44 -18.06
CA ARG A 173 3.58 12.41 -18.97
C ARG A 173 2.28 12.73 -18.22
N TYR A 174 2.06 12.10 -17.08
CA TYR A 174 0.89 12.36 -16.23
C TYR A 174 0.79 13.83 -15.83
N ARG A 175 1.88 14.42 -15.35
CA ARG A 175 1.96 15.85 -14.98
C ARG A 175 1.71 16.79 -16.16
N ALA A 176 2.25 16.49 -17.34
CA ALA A 176 2.03 17.29 -18.55
C ALA A 176 0.56 17.29 -18.98
N VAL A 177 -0.10 16.12 -18.94
CA VAL A 177 -1.55 16.00 -19.24
C VAL A 177 -2.39 16.77 -18.23
N ALA A 178 -2.09 16.64 -16.93
CA ALA A 178 -2.80 17.35 -15.87
C ALA A 178 -2.65 18.89 -16.01
N ALA A 179 -1.47 19.38 -16.35
CA ALA A 179 -1.22 20.81 -16.60
C ALA A 179 -2.02 21.33 -17.80
N SER A 180 -2.07 20.56 -18.90
CA SER A 180 -2.85 20.89 -20.10
C SER A 180 -4.36 20.99 -19.79
N ASN A 181 -4.90 20.04 -19.04
CA ASN A 181 -6.31 20.03 -18.65
C ASN A 181 -6.68 21.21 -17.74
N ASN A 182 -5.80 21.58 -16.80
CA ASN A 182 -6.00 22.74 -15.94
C ASN A 182 -5.98 24.06 -16.74
N SER A 183 -5.13 24.18 -17.74
CA SER A 183 -5.07 25.36 -18.62
C SER A 183 -6.35 25.50 -19.44
N LYS A 184 -6.89 24.41 -20.00
CA LYS A 184 -8.17 24.41 -20.72
C LYS A 184 -9.36 24.80 -19.84
N ARG A 185 -9.41 24.30 -18.59
CA ARG A 185 -10.47 24.65 -17.63
C ARG A 185 -10.42 26.12 -17.23
N LYS A 186 -9.23 26.68 -16.99
CA LYS A 186 -9.07 28.13 -16.71
C LYS A 186 -9.43 29.00 -17.90
N GLY A 187 -9.12 28.58 -19.12
CA GLY A 187 -9.50 29.28 -20.35
C GLY A 187 -11.03 29.35 -20.54
N ASN A 188 -11.73 28.22 -20.34
CA ASN A 188 -13.19 28.14 -20.43
C ASN A 188 -13.89 28.98 -19.34
N ASN A 189 -13.39 29.00 -18.11
CA ASN A 189 -13.95 29.84 -17.05
C ASN A 189 -13.81 31.34 -17.36
N LYS A 190 -12.63 31.76 -17.81
CA LYS A 190 -12.45 33.18 -18.25
C LYS A 190 -13.34 33.55 -19.42
N SER A 191 -13.56 32.67 -20.37
CA SER A 191 -14.46 32.91 -21.50
C SER A 191 -15.92 33.03 -21.07
N ASN A 192 -16.37 32.18 -20.15
CA ASN A 192 -17.71 32.22 -19.59
C ASN A 192 -17.95 33.48 -18.73
N GLU A 193 -16.96 33.91 -17.96
CA GLU A 193 -17.02 35.11 -17.14
C GLU A 193 -17.10 36.38 -18.03
N ARG A 194 -16.29 36.44 -19.08
CA ARG A 194 -16.38 37.53 -20.08
C ARG A 194 -17.72 37.56 -20.77
N ARG A 195 -18.32 36.42 -21.12
CA ARG A 195 -19.68 36.35 -21.72
C ARG A 195 -20.76 36.84 -20.76
N ARG A 196 -20.67 36.51 -19.48
CA ARG A 196 -21.60 36.98 -18.44
C ARG A 196 -21.50 38.49 -18.21
N LEU A 197 -20.29 39.05 -18.19
CA LEU A 197 -20.08 40.48 -18.03
C LEU A 197 -20.53 41.26 -19.28
N ALA A 198 -20.41 40.68 -20.47
CA ALA A 198 -20.89 41.31 -21.72
C ALA A 198 -22.43 41.30 -21.86
N SER A 199 -23.09 40.27 -21.34
CA SER A 199 -24.56 40.18 -21.33
C SER A 199 -25.23 41.06 -20.25
N GLY A 200 -24.56 41.30 -19.11
CA GLY A 200 -25.06 42.16 -18.03
C GLY A 200 -24.95 43.70 -18.29
N ARG A 201 -24.31 44.12 -19.37
CA ARG A 201 -24.20 45.55 -19.77
C ARG A 201 -25.28 46.01 -20.74
N ARG A 202 -26.31 45.23 -21.05
CA ARG A 202 -27.40 45.53 -21.97
C ARG A 202 -28.77 45.69 -21.30
N GLN A 203 -28.79 46.19 -20.05
CA GLN A 203 -30.00 46.65 -19.39
C GLN A 203 -29.87 48.14 -19.05
#